data_a2feab53ab305aa29c3d04499a3c8ea8
#
_entry.id   a2feab53ab305aa29c3d04499a3c8ea8
#
_cell.length_a   1.000
_cell.length_b   1.000
_cell.length_c   1.000
_cell.angle_alpha   90.00
_cell.angle_beta   90.00
_cell.angle_gamma   90.00
#
_symmetry.space_group_name_H-M   'P 1'
#
loop_
_entity.id
_entity.type
_entity.pdbx_description
1 polymer ?
#
loop_
_entity_poly.entity_id
_entity_poly.type
_entity_poly.pdbx_seq_one_letter_code
_entity_poly.pdbx_strand_id
1 'polypeptide(L)'
;MHEFSIAANLVEKLSEFVRENPDKKICEVRLEIGELSHIEHAQLRFCYESITKETPLEGSTLRIDKVEAFVECPHCSYRGRPKYWDDILAGAPVVTFQCPSCGKTVEETQGKECAIKSVKFSQIEPVPS
;
A
#
# COMPACT_ATOMS: atom_id res chain seq x y z
N MET A 1 4.09 -4.94 10.37
CA MET A 1 3.18 -3.83 10.64
C MET A 1 1.75 -4.28 10.39
N HIS A 2 0.87 -3.94 11.28
CA HIS A 2 -0.52 -4.41 11.19
C HIS A 2 -1.35 -3.51 10.28
N GLU A 3 -2.24 -4.12 9.53
CA GLU A 3 -3.12 -3.43 8.59
C GLU A 3 -3.98 -2.36 9.27
N PHE A 4 -4.41 -2.62 10.50
CA PHE A 4 -5.19 -1.64 11.26
C PHE A 4 -4.40 -0.35 11.50
N SER A 5 -3.14 -0.46 11.89
CA SER A 5 -2.28 0.72 12.13
C SER A 5 -2.07 1.53 10.86
N ILE A 6 -1.90 0.86 9.74
CA ILE A 6 -1.75 1.50 8.43
C ILE A 6 -3.04 2.25 8.07
N ALA A 7 -4.18 1.58 8.24
CA ALA A 7 -5.47 2.20 7.97
C ALA A 7 -5.72 3.42 8.87
N ALA A 8 -5.39 3.32 10.15
CA ALA A 8 -5.56 4.43 11.10
C ALA A 8 -4.71 5.63 10.71
N ASN A 9 -3.44 5.42 10.38
CA ASN A 9 -2.54 6.47 9.93
C ASN A 9 -3.03 7.12 8.63
N LEU A 10 -3.50 6.30 7.70
CA LEU A 10 -4.05 6.77 6.44
C LEU A 10 -5.27 7.67 6.67
N VAL A 11 -6.22 7.21 7.48
CA VAL A 11 -7.43 7.96 7.80
C VAL A 11 -7.09 9.28 8.49
N GLU A 12 -6.10 9.29 9.38
CA GLU A 12 -5.66 10.51 10.04
C GLU A 12 -5.16 11.55 9.02
N LYS A 13 -4.30 11.14 8.09
CA LYS A 13 -3.78 12.03 7.05
C LYS A 13 -4.87 12.54 6.13
N LEU A 14 -5.79 11.66 5.72
CA LEU A 14 -6.91 12.05 4.86
C LEU A 14 -7.88 12.97 5.58
N SER A 15 -8.07 12.77 6.88
CA SER A 15 -8.92 13.64 7.70
C SER A 15 -8.36 15.05 7.81
N GLU A 16 -7.04 15.17 7.91
CA GLU A 16 -6.36 16.47 7.87
C GLU A 16 -6.63 17.19 6.54
N PHE A 17 -6.53 16.46 5.43
CA PHE A 17 -6.81 17.01 4.11
C PHE A 17 -8.25 17.52 4.02
N VAL A 18 -9.21 16.76 4.52
CA VAL A 18 -10.64 17.15 4.52
C VAL A 18 -10.87 18.38 5.36
N ARG A 19 -10.23 18.49 6.52
CA ARG A 19 -10.34 19.67 7.39
C ARG A 19 -9.81 20.93 6.72
N GLU A 20 -8.72 20.82 5.97
CA GLU A 20 -8.11 21.92 5.23
C GLU A 20 -8.88 22.27 3.96
N ASN A 21 -9.69 21.35 3.45
CA ASN A 21 -10.45 21.49 2.22
C ASN A 21 -11.90 21.08 2.42
N PRO A 22 -12.68 21.85 3.21
CA PRO A 22 -14.05 21.45 3.58
C PRO A 22 -15.02 21.42 2.40
N ASP A 23 -14.65 22.01 1.26
CA ASP A 23 -15.43 21.99 0.03
C ASP A 23 -15.17 20.73 -0.82
N LYS A 24 -14.26 19.86 -0.38
CA LYS A 24 -13.88 18.68 -1.15
C LYS A 24 -14.26 17.40 -0.41
N LYS A 25 -14.80 16.46 -1.16
CA LYS A 25 -15.15 15.13 -0.64
C LYS A 25 -14.26 14.10 -1.33
N ILE A 26 -13.54 13.32 -0.53
CA ILE A 26 -12.70 12.25 -1.05
C ILE A 26 -13.58 11.10 -1.53
N CYS A 27 -13.41 10.69 -2.78
CA CYS A 27 -14.16 9.61 -3.42
C CYS A 27 -13.33 8.34 -3.53
N GLU A 28 -12.04 8.48 -3.79
CA GLU A 28 -11.15 7.34 -4.01
C GLU A 28 -9.75 7.67 -3.52
N VAL A 29 -9.16 6.72 -2.82
CA VAL A 29 -7.77 6.80 -2.38
C VAL A 29 -7.01 5.65 -3.02
N ARG A 30 -5.89 5.95 -3.65
CA ARG A 30 -5.05 4.96 -4.31
C ARG A 30 -3.73 4.85 -3.56
N LEU A 31 -3.43 3.64 -3.09
CA LEU A 31 -2.18 3.33 -2.39
C LEU A 31 -1.27 2.48 -3.26
N GLU A 32 0.02 2.70 -3.12
CA GLU A 32 1.03 1.77 -3.62
C GLU A 32 1.51 0.94 -2.44
N ILE A 33 1.39 -0.38 -2.57
CA ILE A 33 1.85 -1.32 -1.54
C ILE A 33 2.81 -2.31 -2.17
N GLY A 34 4.03 -2.34 -1.64
CA GLY A 34 5.07 -3.21 -2.13
C GLY A 34 4.83 -4.68 -1.82
N GLU A 35 5.23 -5.53 -2.74
CA GLU A 35 5.12 -6.97 -2.60
C GLU A 35 5.83 -7.50 -1.35
N LEU A 36 6.92 -6.84 -0.93
CA LEU A 36 7.72 -7.24 0.23
C LEU A 36 7.23 -6.66 1.55
N SER A 37 6.16 -5.86 1.55
CA SER A 37 5.64 -5.25 2.77
C SER A 37 4.84 -6.22 3.64
N HIS A 38 4.44 -7.37 3.08
CA HIS A 38 3.63 -8.38 3.77
C HIS A 38 2.29 -7.85 4.30
N ILE A 39 1.72 -6.85 3.61
CA ILE A 39 0.42 -6.30 3.96
C ILE A 39 -0.65 -7.05 3.18
N GLU A 40 -1.65 -7.56 3.89
CA GLU A 40 -2.79 -8.21 3.26
C GLU A 40 -3.79 -7.14 2.80
N HIS A 41 -3.99 -7.06 1.48
CA HIS A 41 -4.81 -6.00 0.87
C HIS A 41 -6.27 -6.04 1.32
N ALA A 42 -6.87 -7.24 1.36
CA ALA A 42 -8.27 -7.38 1.76
C ALA A 42 -8.48 -6.93 3.21
N GLN A 43 -7.56 -7.28 4.09
CA GLN A 43 -7.61 -6.90 5.49
C GLN A 43 -7.44 -5.38 5.65
N LEU A 44 -6.54 -4.79 4.88
CA LEU A 44 -6.35 -3.34 4.92
C LEU A 44 -7.61 -2.60 4.47
N ARG A 45 -8.25 -3.06 3.38
CA ARG A 45 -9.52 -2.47 2.93
C ARG A 45 -10.60 -2.60 3.99
N PHE A 46 -10.70 -3.75 4.61
CA PHE A 46 -11.68 -3.97 5.67
C PHE A 46 -11.48 -3.00 6.83
N CYS A 47 -10.24 -2.84 7.28
CA CYS A 47 -9.92 -1.89 8.35
C CYS A 47 -10.25 -0.47 7.94
N TYR A 48 -9.90 -0.07 6.73
CA TYR A 48 -10.20 1.25 6.20
C TYR A 48 -11.71 1.52 6.17
N GLU A 49 -12.48 0.59 5.63
CA GLU A 49 -13.94 0.73 5.56
C GLU A 49 -14.56 0.82 6.95
N SER A 50 -14.03 0.05 7.90
CA SER A 50 -14.54 0.05 9.28
C SER A 50 -14.24 1.36 10.00
N ILE A 51 -13.03 1.89 9.86
CA ILE A 51 -12.61 3.11 10.54
C ILE A 51 -13.30 4.34 9.95
N THR A 52 -13.60 4.34 8.66
CA THR A 52 -14.18 5.51 7.98
C THR A 52 -15.68 5.65 8.17
N LYS A 53 -16.35 4.66 8.73
CA LYS A 53 -17.79 4.77 9.00
C LYS A 53 -18.07 5.95 9.92
N GLU A 54 -19.13 6.71 9.59
CA GLU A 54 -19.54 7.91 10.34
C GLU A 54 -18.50 9.03 10.33
N THR A 55 -17.60 9.01 9.34
CA THR A 55 -16.63 10.07 9.09
C THR A 55 -16.86 10.69 7.73
N PRO A 56 -16.26 11.85 7.43
CA PRO A 56 -16.34 12.42 6.07
C PRO A 56 -15.73 11.53 4.97
N LEU A 57 -14.98 10.50 5.35
CA LEU A 57 -14.37 9.56 4.42
C LEU A 57 -15.27 8.37 4.10
N GLU A 58 -16.42 8.24 4.77
CA GLU A 58 -17.33 7.12 4.54
C GLU A 58 -17.77 7.09 3.08
N GLY A 59 -17.76 5.89 2.51
CA GLY A 59 -18.12 5.70 1.10
C GLY A 59 -16.97 5.88 0.13
N SER A 60 -15.81 6.37 0.59
CA SER A 60 -14.63 6.44 -0.27
C SER A 60 -14.08 5.05 -0.54
N THR A 61 -13.54 4.85 -1.75
CA THR A 61 -12.97 3.59 -2.17
C THR A 61 -11.48 3.58 -1.94
N LEU A 62 -10.96 2.54 -1.30
CA LEU A 62 -9.52 2.32 -1.18
C LEU A 62 -9.07 1.37 -2.28
N ARG A 63 -8.26 1.87 -3.21
CA ARG A 63 -7.65 1.06 -4.26
C ARG A 63 -6.19 0.83 -3.92
N ILE A 64 -5.75 -0.41 -4.10
CA ILE A 64 -4.38 -0.79 -3.78
C ILE A 64 -3.69 -1.27 -5.04
N ASP A 65 -2.61 -0.58 -5.42
CA ASP A 65 -1.76 -0.98 -6.53
C ASP A 65 -0.56 -1.72 -5.94
N LYS A 66 -0.36 -2.94 -6.38
CA LYS A 66 0.77 -3.75 -5.94
C LYS A 66 2.03 -3.31 -6.69
N VAL A 67 3.08 -3.02 -5.94
CA VAL A 67 4.40 -2.70 -6.51
C VAL A 67 5.24 -3.95 -6.45
N GLU A 68 5.67 -4.45 -7.61
CA GLU A 68 6.48 -5.66 -7.69
C GLU A 68 7.85 -5.47 -7.04
N ALA A 69 8.35 -6.54 -6.43
CA ALA A 69 9.66 -6.54 -5.83
C ALA A 69 10.75 -6.64 -6.88
N PHE A 70 11.79 -5.82 -6.74
CA PHE A 70 13.01 -5.90 -7.53
C PHE A 70 14.22 -5.84 -6.63
N VAL A 71 15.25 -6.57 -7.01
CA VAL A 71 16.50 -6.64 -6.27
C VAL A 71 17.68 -6.38 -7.19
N GLU A 72 18.76 -5.94 -6.60
CA GLU A 72 20.04 -5.71 -7.29
C GLU A 72 21.13 -6.47 -6.54
N CYS A 73 21.95 -7.20 -7.26
CA CYS A 73 23.08 -7.90 -6.69
C CYS A 73 24.35 -7.05 -6.82
N PRO A 74 24.99 -6.67 -5.70
CA PRO A 74 26.23 -5.90 -5.77
C PRO A 74 27.44 -6.73 -6.20
N HIS A 75 27.29 -8.05 -6.27
CA HIS A 75 28.39 -8.95 -6.59
C HIS A 75 28.47 -9.34 -8.08
N CYS A 76 27.31 -9.48 -8.74
CA CYS A 76 27.28 -9.93 -10.14
C CYS A 76 26.48 -9.00 -11.05
N SER A 77 26.02 -7.86 -10.54
CA SER A 77 25.24 -6.87 -11.30
C SER A 77 23.87 -7.35 -11.76
N TYR A 78 23.36 -8.44 -11.18
CA TYR A 78 21.99 -8.88 -11.47
C TYR A 78 20.98 -7.82 -11.02
N ARG A 79 19.99 -7.56 -11.88
CA ARG A 79 18.85 -6.71 -11.54
C ARG A 79 17.59 -7.40 -12.04
N GLY A 80 16.59 -7.50 -11.18
CA GLY A 80 15.33 -8.12 -11.58
C GLY A 80 14.53 -8.61 -10.38
N ARG A 81 13.70 -9.59 -10.64
CA ARG A 81 12.85 -10.18 -9.62
C ARG A 81 13.66 -10.93 -8.59
N PRO A 82 13.24 -10.91 -7.30
CA PRO A 82 13.92 -11.69 -6.27
C PRO A 82 13.66 -13.18 -6.46
N LYS A 83 14.51 -13.99 -5.84
CA LYS A 83 14.31 -15.43 -5.77
C LYS A 83 13.37 -15.75 -4.63
N TYR A 84 12.33 -16.53 -4.91
CA TYR A 84 11.37 -16.97 -3.91
C TYR A 84 11.62 -18.42 -3.54
N TRP A 85 11.36 -18.73 -2.30
CA TRP A 85 11.34 -20.09 -1.80
C TRP A 85 9.90 -20.46 -1.50
N ASP A 86 9.41 -21.52 -2.15
CA ASP A 86 8.06 -22.01 -1.94
C ASP A 86 8.06 -22.90 -0.69
N ASP A 87 7.44 -22.41 0.37
CA ASP A 87 7.28 -23.15 1.61
C ASP A 87 5.82 -23.56 1.73
N ILE A 88 5.55 -24.85 1.60
CA ILE A 88 4.20 -25.40 1.69
C ILE A 88 3.58 -25.09 3.05
N LEU A 89 4.39 -25.07 4.11
CA LEU A 89 3.89 -24.82 5.47
C LEU A 89 3.56 -23.34 5.68
N ALA A 90 4.23 -22.45 4.98
CA ALA A 90 3.96 -21.01 5.07
C ALA A 90 2.74 -20.59 4.23
N GLY A 91 2.31 -21.41 3.28
CA GLY A 91 1.17 -21.12 2.42
C GLY A 91 1.41 -20.03 1.39
N ALA A 92 2.61 -19.44 1.33
CA ALA A 92 2.96 -18.39 0.38
C ALA A 92 4.47 -18.40 0.11
N PRO A 93 4.92 -17.95 -1.08
CA PRO A 93 6.33 -17.83 -1.39
C PRO A 93 7.03 -16.86 -0.43
N VAL A 94 8.24 -17.19 -0.02
CA VAL A 94 9.08 -16.37 0.85
C VAL A 94 10.27 -15.84 0.07
N VAL A 95 10.56 -14.55 0.20
CA VAL A 95 11.72 -13.92 -0.44
C VAL A 95 12.98 -14.39 0.27
N THR A 96 13.95 -14.88 -0.50
CA THR A 96 15.19 -15.43 0.07
C THR A 96 16.31 -14.40 0.21
N PHE A 97 16.24 -13.28 -0.50
CA PHE A 97 17.33 -12.29 -0.60
C PHE A 97 18.64 -12.90 -1.14
N GLN A 98 18.53 -13.98 -1.89
CA GLN A 98 19.65 -14.57 -2.60
C GLN A 98 19.57 -14.24 -4.09
N CYS A 99 20.72 -13.93 -4.68
CA CYS A 99 20.78 -13.65 -6.11
C CYS A 99 20.41 -14.90 -6.91
N PRO A 100 19.43 -14.80 -7.84
CA PRO A 100 19.09 -15.95 -8.69
C PRO A 100 20.25 -16.40 -9.60
N SER A 101 21.21 -15.51 -9.84
CA SER A 101 22.34 -15.78 -10.73
C SER A 101 23.57 -16.33 -9.97
N CYS A 102 23.99 -15.69 -8.87
CA CYS A 102 25.21 -16.06 -8.18
C CYS A 102 25.03 -16.62 -6.77
N GLY A 103 23.82 -16.55 -6.21
CA GLY A 103 23.51 -17.08 -4.88
C GLY A 103 23.92 -16.21 -3.70
N LYS A 104 24.58 -15.08 -3.95
CA LYS A 104 25.00 -14.16 -2.87
C LYS A 104 23.84 -13.26 -2.48
N THR A 105 24.00 -12.54 -1.37
CA THR A 105 22.98 -11.63 -0.84
C THR A 105 22.70 -10.49 -1.80
N VAL A 106 21.42 -10.19 -2.03
CA VAL A 106 20.97 -9.06 -2.85
C VAL A 106 20.33 -7.98 -1.97
N GLU A 107 20.23 -6.78 -2.55
CA GLU A 107 19.55 -5.64 -1.94
C GLU A 107 18.23 -5.38 -2.67
N GLU A 108 17.17 -5.12 -1.94
CA GLU A 108 15.92 -4.72 -2.56
C GLU A 108 16.01 -3.27 -3.04
N THR A 109 15.57 -3.04 -4.28
CA THR A 109 15.48 -1.69 -4.84
C THR A 109 14.05 -1.19 -4.92
N GLN A 110 13.08 -2.11 -4.83
CA GLN A 110 11.67 -1.81 -4.94
C GLN A 110 10.87 -2.95 -4.29
N GLY A 111 9.71 -2.65 -3.74
CA GLY A 111 8.79 -3.66 -3.23
C GLY A 111 8.41 -3.51 -1.77
N LYS A 112 8.91 -2.50 -1.07
CA LYS A 112 8.56 -2.20 0.33
C LYS A 112 7.69 -0.97 0.48
N GLU A 113 7.22 -0.39 -0.63
CA GLU A 113 6.45 0.83 -0.61
C GLU A 113 5.14 0.66 0.17
N CYS A 114 4.77 1.70 0.89
CA CYS A 114 3.44 1.85 1.47
C CYS A 114 3.15 3.34 1.48
N ALA A 115 2.55 3.85 0.41
CA ALA A 115 2.39 5.28 0.23
C ALA A 115 1.11 5.61 -0.53
N ILE A 116 0.58 6.79 -0.27
CA ILE A 116 -0.54 7.31 -1.04
C ILE A 116 -0.02 7.75 -2.40
N LYS A 117 -0.58 7.16 -3.46
CA LYS A 117 -0.24 7.52 -4.83
C LYS A 117 -1.07 8.70 -5.32
N SER A 118 -2.37 8.66 -5.06
CA SER A 118 -3.27 9.71 -5.47
C SER A 118 -4.56 9.66 -4.66
N VAL A 119 -5.25 10.79 -4.65
CA VAL A 119 -6.56 10.93 -4.03
C VAL A 119 -7.47 11.59 -5.05
N LYS A 120 -8.63 10.96 -5.31
CA LYS A 120 -9.66 11.55 -6.13
C LYS A 120 -10.72 12.15 -5.22
N PHE A 121 -11.12 13.36 -5.51
CA PHE A 121 -12.16 14.05 -4.75
C PHE A 121 -13.13 14.72 -5.70
N SER A 122 -14.36 14.93 -5.19
CA SER A 122 -15.35 15.76 -5.84
C SER A 122 -15.52 17.04 -5.06
N GLN A 123 -15.88 18.11 -5.73
CA GLN A 123 -16.18 19.36 -5.07
C GLN A 123 -17.60 19.31 -4.52
N ILE A 124 -17.75 19.68 -3.25
CA ILE A 124 -19.07 19.79 -2.64
C ILE A 124 -19.63 21.16 -3.05
N GLU A 125 -20.68 21.14 -3.85
CA GLU A 125 -21.34 22.40 -4.22
C GLU A 125 -22.12 22.93 -3.03
N PRO A 126 -22.06 24.25 -2.77
CA PRO A 126 -22.90 24.83 -1.75
C PRO A 126 -24.37 24.67 -2.11
N VAL A 127 -25.16 24.22 -1.14
CA VAL A 127 -26.59 24.07 -1.34
C VAL A 127 -27.18 25.44 -1.65
N PRO A 128 -27.87 25.63 -2.79
CA PRO A 128 -28.49 26.92 -3.07
C PRO A 128 -29.57 27.18 -2.04
N SER A 129 -29.44 28.29 -1.39
CA SER A 129 -30.38 28.73 -0.36
C SER A 129 -31.62 29.35 -0.99
#